data_9577f2844c5b944472242deacfcce96a
#
_entry.id   9577f2844c5b944472242deacfcce96a
#
_cell.length_a   1.000
_cell.length_b   1.000
_cell.length_c   1.000
_cell.angle_alpha   90.00
_cell.angle_beta   90.00
_cell.angle_gamma   90.00
#
_symmetry.space_group_name_H-M   'P 1'
#
loop_
_entity.id
_entity.type
_entity.pdbx_description
1 polymer ?
#
loop_
_entity_poly.entity_id
_entity_poly.type
_entity_poly.pdbx_seq_one_letter_code
_entity_poly.pdbx_strand_id
1 'polypeptide(L)'
;MKQFDRAVLPLHAIACVTSIGVRITPPDRMAVHNSDLFRLQATSAETNVLNVASSLGMGCLAMTKFVKGSPIADFIKRQLRARNIRFEGVEVEQGGPWGFRHQFNIADSGFGLRAPRVWNDRAGEVGRTLCIDDFDVERIFGHEGVGIL
;
A
#
# COMPACT_ATOMS: atom_id res chain seq x y z
N MET A 1 22.99 40.84 -6.54
CA MET A 1 22.93 39.37 -6.77
C MET A 1 21.93 38.81 -5.78
N LYS A 2 20.68 38.45 -6.22
CA LYS A 2 19.67 37.89 -5.33
C LYS A 2 20.13 36.49 -4.97
N GLN A 3 20.36 36.25 -3.68
CA GLN A 3 20.62 34.94 -3.14
C GLN A 3 19.38 34.06 -3.43
N PHE A 4 19.53 33.07 -4.29
CA PHE A 4 18.50 32.06 -4.45
C PHE A 4 18.46 31.28 -3.14
N ASP A 5 17.42 31.48 -2.33
CA ASP A 5 17.10 30.60 -1.23
C ASP A 5 17.00 29.21 -1.81
N ARG A 6 17.89 28.32 -1.34
CA ARG A 6 17.75 26.88 -1.64
C ARG A 6 16.42 26.45 -1.04
N ALA A 7 15.41 26.29 -1.87
CA ALA A 7 14.17 25.66 -1.45
C ALA A 7 14.52 24.33 -0.78
N VAL A 8 14.19 24.21 0.50
CA VAL A 8 14.37 22.94 1.22
C VAL A 8 13.46 21.94 0.52
N LEU A 9 14.05 20.95 -0.12
CA LEU A 9 13.27 19.92 -0.79
C LEU A 9 12.47 19.14 0.28
N PRO A 10 11.20 18.82 0.00
CA PRO A 10 10.40 18.05 0.93
C PRO A 10 11.01 16.66 1.13
N LEU A 11 10.90 16.13 2.34
CA LEU A 11 11.38 14.78 2.66
C LEU A 11 10.65 13.72 1.85
N HIS A 12 9.36 13.97 1.57
CA HIS A 12 8.51 13.12 0.76
C HIS A 12 8.16 13.84 -0.55
N ALA A 13 8.76 13.41 -1.64
CA ALA A 13 8.40 13.94 -2.95
C ALA A 13 6.94 13.59 -3.30
N ILE A 14 6.49 12.39 -2.90
CA ILE A 14 5.12 11.93 -3.07
C ILE A 14 4.65 11.23 -1.79
N ALA A 15 3.46 11.60 -1.31
CA ALA A 15 2.72 10.87 -0.28
C ALA A 15 1.38 10.39 -0.84
N CYS A 16 0.88 9.25 -0.38
CA CYS A 16 -0.46 8.78 -0.74
C CYS A 16 -1.17 8.21 0.48
N VAL A 17 -2.41 8.64 0.69
CA VAL A 17 -3.34 8.01 1.63
C VAL A 17 -3.98 6.81 0.92
N THR A 18 -3.82 5.61 1.48
CA THR A 18 -4.23 4.41 0.75
C THR A 18 -4.59 3.25 1.68
N SER A 19 -5.52 2.42 1.25
CA SER A 19 -5.76 1.11 1.82
C SER A 19 -4.90 0.07 1.11
N ILE A 20 -3.94 -0.50 1.83
CA ILE A 20 -3.03 -1.49 1.26
C ILE A 20 -3.53 -2.90 1.58
N GLY A 21 -3.70 -3.69 0.54
CA GLY A 21 -4.05 -5.10 0.64
C GLY A 21 -3.02 -6.01 0.00
N VAL A 22 -3.44 -7.23 -0.27
CA VAL A 22 -2.60 -8.26 -0.87
C VAL A 22 -3.23 -8.78 -2.15
N ARG A 23 -2.46 -8.74 -3.22
CA ARG A 23 -2.81 -9.45 -4.45
C ARG A 23 -2.38 -10.90 -4.32
N ILE A 24 -3.28 -11.80 -4.66
CA ILE A 24 -3.09 -13.24 -4.73
C ILE A 24 -3.15 -13.65 -6.20
N THR A 25 -2.08 -14.22 -6.73
CA THR A 25 -1.98 -14.60 -8.14
C THR A 25 -1.41 -16.01 -8.24
N PRO A 26 -2.05 -16.93 -8.97
CA PRO A 26 -1.47 -18.24 -9.23
C PRO A 26 -0.20 -18.11 -10.10
N PRO A 27 0.79 -18.99 -9.94
CA PRO A 27 1.96 -19.02 -10.80
C PRO A 27 1.59 -19.46 -12.23
N ASP A 28 2.50 -19.22 -13.16
CA ASP A 28 2.51 -19.77 -14.51
C ASP A 28 1.21 -19.57 -15.32
N ARG A 29 0.48 -18.48 -15.02
CA ARG A 29 -0.81 -18.16 -15.63
C ARG A 29 -1.87 -19.24 -15.46
N MET A 30 -1.76 -20.05 -14.42
CA MET A 30 -2.80 -21.00 -14.07
C MET A 30 -4.12 -20.30 -13.74
N ALA A 31 -5.24 -20.96 -13.96
CA ALA A 31 -6.51 -20.47 -13.47
C ALA A 31 -6.56 -20.57 -11.94
N VAL A 32 -7.20 -19.61 -11.27
CA VAL A 32 -7.28 -19.55 -9.80
C VAL A 32 -7.83 -20.86 -9.22
N HIS A 33 -8.87 -21.45 -9.84
CA HIS A 33 -9.51 -22.68 -9.36
C HIS A 33 -8.71 -23.97 -9.60
N ASN A 34 -7.58 -23.88 -10.33
CA ASN A 34 -6.71 -25.01 -10.62
C ASN A 34 -5.35 -24.93 -9.89
N SER A 35 -5.17 -23.93 -9.01
CA SER A 35 -3.88 -23.70 -8.36
C SER A 35 -3.98 -23.87 -6.86
N ASP A 36 -3.12 -24.72 -6.31
CA ASP A 36 -2.90 -24.85 -4.87
C ASP A 36 -1.79 -23.91 -4.35
N LEU A 37 -1.08 -23.24 -5.27
CA LEU A 37 -0.01 -22.30 -4.94
C LEU A 37 -0.35 -20.90 -5.42
N PHE A 38 0.00 -19.91 -4.60
CA PHE A 38 -0.23 -18.51 -4.92
C PHE A 38 0.96 -17.64 -4.56
N ARG A 39 1.24 -16.65 -5.41
CA ARG A 39 2.16 -15.56 -5.12
C ARG A 39 1.40 -14.43 -4.47
N LEU A 40 1.99 -13.86 -3.41
CA LEU A 40 1.45 -12.72 -2.69
C LEU A 40 2.25 -11.45 -3.02
N GLN A 41 1.55 -10.33 -3.22
CA GLN A 41 2.14 -9.01 -3.42
C GLN A 41 1.35 -7.96 -2.66
N ALA A 42 2.02 -7.12 -1.87
CA ALA A 42 1.35 -5.94 -1.32
C ALA A 42 0.99 -4.97 -2.45
N THR A 43 -0.25 -4.50 -2.47
CA THR A 43 -0.77 -3.69 -3.56
C THR A 43 -1.89 -2.74 -3.13
N SER A 44 -1.90 -1.59 -3.75
CA SER A 44 -3.01 -0.67 -3.95
C SER A 44 -2.71 0.11 -5.23
N ALA A 45 -3.65 0.89 -5.74
CA ALA A 45 -3.39 1.75 -6.89
C ALA A 45 -2.27 2.75 -6.56
N GLU A 46 -2.37 3.37 -5.38
CA GLU A 46 -1.47 4.40 -4.88
C GLU A 46 -0.07 3.84 -4.58
N THR A 47 0.04 2.65 -3.97
CA THR A 47 1.34 2.02 -3.75
C THR A 47 2.06 1.62 -5.03
N ASN A 48 1.33 1.38 -6.12
CA ASN A 48 1.94 1.16 -7.42
C ASN A 48 2.59 2.45 -7.94
N VAL A 49 1.95 3.61 -7.76
CA VAL A 49 2.54 4.92 -8.09
C VAL A 49 3.78 5.18 -7.23
N LEU A 50 3.68 5.00 -5.91
CA LEU A 50 4.82 5.15 -5.00
C LEU A 50 5.99 4.23 -5.37
N ASN A 51 5.71 3.01 -5.82
CA ASN A 51 6.75 2.07 -6.25
C ASN A 51 7.51 2.56 -7.49
N VAL A 52 6.82 3.17 -8.45
CA VAL A 52 7.47 3.79 -9.61
C VAL A 52 8.33 4.97 -9.17
N ALA A 53 7.79 5.88 -8.38
CA ALA A 53 8.52 7.05 -7.88
C ALA A 53 9.76 6.64 -7.05
N SER A 54 9.62 5.66 -6.17
CA SER A 54 10.73 5.13 -5.37
C SER A 54 11.82 4.50 -6.24
N SER A 55 11.45 3.80 -7.31
CA SER A 55 12.43 3.23 -8.25
C SER A 55 13.23 4.29 -9.01
N LEU A 56 12.71 5.51 -9.08
CA LEU A 56 13.39 6.70 -9.61
C LEU A 56 14.19 7.47 -8.54
N GLY A 57 14.30 6.94 -7.33
CA GLY A 57 15.05 7.55 -6.23
C GLY A 57 14.31 8.65 -5.47
N MET A 58 13.00 8.81 -5.70
CA MET A 58 12.18 9.80 -5.02
C MET A 58 11.80 9.33 -3.61
N GLY A 59 11.78 10.26 -2.63
CA GLY A 59 11.25 10.00 -1.29
C GLY A 59 9.74 9.75 -1.36
N CYS A 60 9.28 8.59 -0.86
CA CYS A 60 7.88 8.19 -0.94
C CYS A 60 7.32 7.86 0.45
N LEU A 61 6.05 8.26 0.69
CA LEU A 61 5.33 7.97 1.92
C LEU A 61 3.97 7.34 1.61
N ALA A 62 3.71 6.17 2.17
CA ALA A 62 2.37 5.55 2.20
C ALA A 62 1.72 5.83 3.56
N MET A 63 0.56 6.46 3.56
CA MET A 63 -0.24 6.74 4.75
C MET A 63 -1.41 5.75 4.78
N THR A 64 -1.46 4.87 5.79
CA THR A 64 -2.40 3.75 5.81
C THR A 64 -2.79 3.32 7.23
N LYS A 65 -3.59 2.28 7.35
CA LYS A 65 -3.95 1.61 8.61
C LYS A 65 -3.56 0.15 8.57
N PHE A 66 -3.17 -0.39 9.71
CA PHE A 66 -2.78 -1.80 9.84
C PHE A 66 -3.64 -2.51 10.87
N VAL A 67 -3.90 -3.79 10.65
CA VAL A 67 -4.45 -4.67 11.68
C VAL A 67 -3.29 -5.14 12.56
N LYS A 68 -3.34 -4.83 13.84
CA LYS A 68 -2.30 -5.12 14.83
C LYS A 68 -2.04 -6.62 14.94
N GLY A 69 -0.77 -7.01 14.90
CA GLY A 69 -0.35 -8.41 15.00
C GLY A 69 -0.76 -9.29 13.82
N SER A 70 -1.32 -8.72 12.76
CA SER A 70 -1.69 -9.48 11.57
C SER A 70 -0.45 -9.87 10.74
N PRO A 71 -0.25 -11.15 10.42
CA PRO A 71 0.84 -11.57 9.54
C PRO A 71 0.74 -10.95 8.13
N ILE A 72 -0.46 -10.57 7.70
CA ILE A 72 -0.67 -9.83 6.45
C ILE A 72 -0.18 -8.38 6.58
N ALA A 73 -0.39 -7.72 7.72
CA ALA A 73 0.17 -6.41 7.97
C ALA A 73 1.70 -6.44 7.94
N ASP A 74 2.32 -7.43 8.58
CA ASP A 74 3.77 -7.60 8.58
C ASP A 74 4.32 -7.87 7.19
N PHE A 75 3.61 -8.69 6.40
CA PHE A 75 3.95 -8.91 4.99
C PHE A 75 3.90 -7.61 4.19
N ILE A 76 2.86 -6.78 4.33
CA ILE A 76 2.73 -5.49 3.66
C ILE A 76 3.88 -4.56 4.06
N LYS A 77 4.14 -4.39 5.37
CA LYS A 77 5.24 -3.56 5.88
C LYS A 77 6.60 -4.00 5.34
N ARG A 78 6.85 -5.32 5.28
CA ARG A 78 8.07 -5.88 4.68
C ARG A 78 8.19 -5.52 3.19
N GLN A 79 7.09 -5.61 2.44
CA GLN A 79 7.08 -5.26 1.01
C GLN A 79 7.33 -3.78 0.77
N LEU A 80 6.77 -2.89 1.59
CA LEU A 80 7.01 -1.45 1.51
C LEU A 80 8.48 -1.12 1.78
N ARG A 81 9.07 -1.71 2.84
CA ARG A 81 10.50 -1.54 3.16
C ARG A 81 11.40 -2.03 2.01
N ALA A 82 11.09 -3.19 1.43
CA ALA A 82 11.85 -3.76 0.31
C ALA A 82 11.81 -2.86 -0.94
N ARG A 83 10.78 -2.02 -1.07
CA ARG A 83 10.62 -1.04 -2.15
C ARG A 83 11.10 0.36 -1.77
N ASN A 84 11.76 0.51 -0.63
CA ASN A 84 12.20 1.81 -0.09
C ASN A 84 11.06 2.84 0.02
N ILE A 85 9.85 2.38 0.32
CA ILE A 85 8.69 3.23 0.58
C ILE A 85 8.52 3.37 2.09
N ARG A 86 8.62 4.60 2.61
CA ARG A 86 8.26 4.90 4.00
C ARG A 86 6.77 4.74 4.18
N PHE A 87 6.36 4.42 5.39
CA PHE A 87 4.94 4.33 5.70
C PHE A 87 4.65 4.85 7.11
N GLU A 88 3.53 5.51 7.23
CA GLU A 88 2.89 5.92 8.48
C GLU A 88 1.56 5.20 8.59
N GLY A 89 1.19 4.79 9.79
CA GLY A 89 -0.10 4.15 9.96
C GLY A 89 -0.40 3.76 11.39
N VAL A 90 -1.66 3.92 11.75
CA VAL A 90 -2.20 3.48 13.03
C VAL A 90 -2.44 1.97 12.99
N GLU A 91 -2.11 1.29 14.08
CA GLU A 91 -2.47 -0.10 14.28
C GLU A 91 -3.79 -0.20 15.07
N VAL A 92 -4.72 -0.99 14.56
CA VAL A 92 -6.02 -1.25 15.20
C VAL A 92 -6.19 -2.72 15.51
N GLU A 93 -6.87 -3.03 16.60
CA GLU A 93 -7.20 -4.42 16.96
C GLU A 93 -8.12 -5.04 15.90
N GLN A 94 -7.94 -6.32 15.62
CA GLN A 94 -8.78 -7.03 14.64
C GLN A 94 -10.26 -7.04 15.02
N GLY A 95 -10.59 -7.17 16.31
CA GLY A 95 -11.98 -7.26 16.76
C GLY A 95 -12.64 -8.62 16.53
N GLY A 96 -11.83 -9.70 16.55
CA GLY A 96 -12.29 -11.07 16.34
C GLY A 96 -12.34 -11.51 14.87
N PRO A 97 -12.82 -12.74 14.59
CA PRO A 97 -12.78 -13.34 13.26
C PRO A 97 -13.57 -12.57 12.19
N TRP A 98 -14.57 -11.81 12.59
CA TRP A 98 -15.43 -11.00 11.71
C TRP A 98 -15.06 -9.53 11.69
N GLY A 99 -13.97 -9.16 12.38
CA GLY A 99 -13.50 -7.79 12.48
C GLY A 99 -12.67 -7.33 11.28
N PHE A 100 -11.75 -6.42 11.55
CA PHE A 100 -10.94 -5.80 10.51
C PHE A 100 -9.94 -6.77 9.88
N ARG A 101 -9.68 -6.57 8.59
CA ARG A 101 -8.64 -7.26 7.83
C ARG A 101 -8.07 -6.37 6.72
N HIS A 102 -6.96 -6.78 6.14
CA HIS A 102 -6.48 -6.22 4.89
C HIS A 102 -7.25 -6.85 3.72
N GLN A 103 -7.53 -6.05 2.68
CA GLN A 103 -8.21 -6.53 1.48
C GLN A 103 -7.40 -7.57 0.71
N PHE A 104 -8.09 -8.41 -0.06
CA PHE A 104 -7.49 -9.30 -1.02
C PHE A 104 -7.95 -8.96 -2.45
N ASN A 105 -6.98 -8.97 -3.38
CA ASN A 105 -7.24 -8.90 -4.80
C ASN A 105 -6.81 -10.25 -5.41
N ILE A 106 -7.77 -11.07 -5.79
CA ILE A 106 -7.50 -12.36 -6.43
C ILE A 106 -7.41 -12.11 -7.93
N ALA A 107 -6.21 -12.26 -8.50
CA ALA A 107 -5.93 -11.93 -9.89
C ALA A 107 -5.58 -13.17 -10.70
N ASP A 108 -6.41 -13.48 -11.68
CA ASP A 108 -6.13 -14.44 -12.76
C ASP A 108 -5.55 -13.68 -13.95
N SER A 109 -4.33 -13.97 -14.34
CA SER A 109 -3.65 -13.28 -15.45
C SER A 109 -4.20 -13.63 -16.84
N GLY A 110 -5.07 -14.65 -16.90
CA GLY A 110 -5.53 -15.18 -18.18
C GLY A 110 -4.44 -15.94 -18.95
N PHE A 111 -4.86 -16.73 -19.93
CA PHE A 111 -3.95 -17.41 -20.86
C PHE A 111 -4.72 -17.89 -22.11
N GLY A 112 -4.16 -17.67 -23.29
CA GLY A 112 -4.80 -18.03 -24.56
C GLY A 112 -6.15 -17.30 -24.72
N LEU A 113 -7.24 -18.04 -24.88
CA LEU A 113 -8.59 -17.50 -25.00
C LEU A 113 -9.23 -17.14 -23.65
N ARG A 114 -8.60 -17.48 -22.52
CA ARG A 114 -9.08 -17.14 -21.18
C ARG A 114 -8.67 -15.71 -20.84
N ALA A 115 -9.65 -14.82 -20.74
CA ALA A 115 -9.42 -13.43 -20.38
C ALA A 115 -8.90 -13.29 -18.94
N PRO A 116 -8.09 -12.25 -18.63
CA PRO A 116 -7.71 -11.93 -17.26
C PRO A 116 -8.93 -11.52 -16.44
N ARG A 117 -8.93 -11.85 -15.15
CA ARG A 117 -9.99 -11.50 -14.20
C ARG A 117 -9.41 -11.07 -12.87
N VAL A 118 -10.07 -10.12 -12.20
CA VAL A 118 -9.72 -9.70 -10.85
C VAL A 118 -10.99 -9.68 -10.01
N TRP A 119 -10.90 -10.29 -8.82
CA TRP A 119 -11.91 -10.20 -7.77
C TRP A 119 -11.35 -9.44 -6.59
N ASN A 120 -12.08 -8.43 -6.15
CA ASN A 120 -11.72 -7.64 -5.00
C ASN A 120 -12.54 -8.11 -3.80
N ASP A 121 -11.90 -8.68 -2.81
CA ASP A 121 -12.51 -9.01 -1.53
C ASP A 121 -12.13 -7.95 -0.50
N ARG A 122 -13.06 -7.04 -0.24
CA ARG A 122 -12.88 -5.85 0.60
C ARG A 122 -13.78 -5.83 1.85
N ALA A 123 -14.46 -6.93 2.18
CA ALA A 123 -15.27 -7.02 3.37
C ALA A 123 -14.40 -6.86 4.64
N GLY A 124 -14.80 -5.99 5.58
CA GLY A 124 -14.03 -5.74 6.80
C GLY A 124 -12.67 -5.05 6.59
N GLU A 125 -12.45 -4.43 5.44
CA GLU A 125 -11.19 -3.78 5.11
C GLU A 125 -10.88 -2.63 6.07
N VAL A 126 -9.72 -2.70 6.77
CA VAL A 126 -9.30 -1.71 7.76
C VAL A 126 -9.09 -0.33 7.16
N GLY A 127 -8.64 -0.25 5.92
CA GLY A 127 -8.41 1.02 5.21
C GLY A 127 -9.68 1.86 4.99
N ARG A 128 -10.87 1.27 5.08
CA ARG A 128 -12.14 2.03 5.03
C ARG A 128 -12.38 2.92 6.24
N THR A 129 -11.62 2.72 7.31
CA THR A 129 -11.72 3.50 8.55
C THR A 129 -10.66 4.61 8.64
N LEU A 130 -9.90 4.83 7.56
CA LEU A 130 -8.91 5.90 7.49
C LEU A 130 -9.57 7.27 7.70
N CYS A 131 -8.97 8.07 8.57
CA CYS A 131 -9.37 9.45 8.81
C CYS A 131 -8.13 10.33 9.03
N ILE A 132 -8.32 11.64 9.03
CA ILE A 132 -7.21 12.59 9.18
C ILE A 132 -6.52 12.46 10.55
N ASP A 133 -7.27 12.13 11.60
CA ASP A 133 -6.78 11.99 12.95
C ASP A 133 -5.87 10.76 13.16
N ASP A 134 -5.76 9.90 12.16
CA ASP A 134 -4.84 8.77 12.18
C ASP A 134 -3.37 9.19 11.97
N PHE A 135 -3.11 10.46 11.61
CA PHE A 135 -1.80 10.92 11.17
C PHE A 135 -1.39 12.22 11.88
N ASP A 136 -0.11 12.33 12.17
CA ASP A 136 0.50 13.59 12.60
C ASP A 136 0.69 14.52 11.38
N VAL A 137 -0.38 15.21 11.04
CA VAL A 137 -0.47 16.08 9.85
C VAL A 137 0.54 17.22 9.92
N GLU A 138 0.74 17.83 11.11
CA GLU A 138 1.68 18.93 11.28
C GLU A 138 3.13 18.46 11.05
N ARG A 139 3.50 17.32 11.57
CA ARG A 139 4.83 16.74 11.32
C ARG A 139 5.03 16.39 9.86
N ILE A 140 4.08 15.67 9.25
CA ILE A 140 4.21 15.14 7.88
C ILE A 140 4.22 16.28 6.85
N PHE A 141 3.27 17.19 6.94
CA PHE A 141 3.12 18.24 5.93
C PHE A 141 3.83 19.55 6.27
N GLY A 142 3.93 19.88 7.57
CA GLY A 142 4.55 21.11 8.04
C GLY A 142 6.07 21.00 8.22
N HIS A 143 6.55 19.92 8.83
CA HIS A 143 7.98 19.76 9.17
C HIS A 143 8.75 18.93 8.14
N GLU A 144 8.25 17.76 7.76
CA GLU A 144 8.92 16.88 6.80
C GLU A 144 8.71 17.34 5.36
N GLY A 145 7.54 17.88 5.09
CA GLY A 145 7.12 18.37 3.78
C GLY A 145 6.75 17.26 2.80
N VAL A 146 5.69 17.52 2.04
CA VAL A 146 5.18 16.65 0.97
C VAL A 146 5.08 17.46 -0.31
N GLY A 147 5.67 16.97 -1.40
CA GLY A 147 5.62 17.65 -2.69
C GLY A 147 4.30 17.44 -3.43
N ILE A 148 3.83 16.19 -3.46
CA ILE A 148 2.58 15.76 -4.13
C ILE A 148 1.83 14.80 -3.19
N LEU A 149 0.53 15.02 -3.02
CA LEU A 149 -0.39 14.15 -2.29
C LEU A 149 -1.36 13.47 -3.26
#